data_b04294a328065a6d9d95f236cf6ea65e
#
_entry.id   b04294a328065a6d9d95f236cf6ea65e
#
_cell.length_a   1.000
_cell.length_b   1.000
_cell.length_c   1.000
_cell.angle_alpha   90.00
_cell.angle_beta   90.00
_cell.angle_gamma   90.00
#
_symmetry.space_group_name_H-M   'P 1'
#
loop_
_entity.id
_entity.type
_entity.pdbx_description
1 polymer ?
#
loop_
_entity_poly.entity_id
_entity_poly.type
_entity_poly.pdbx_seq_one_letter_code
_entity_poly.pdbx_strand_id
1 'polypeptide(L)'
;AKELLYQFVFLRPLGLRLCMALLDAANTGAYGDPVPVTVPLTIEKGPFIVVSGHDLHDLKLLLDQTAGRGINIYTHSEMLPAHGYPELKKYPHLKGNFGTGWQNQQSEFHNIPAPILFTTNCLMPVRQSYSDRVFTTSVVSYPELTHIGDDKDFTPVIEKALECGGYPEDHPMTGMNGGSTVMTGFARNAVLSHAEQIVRLVREGKIRHFFLIGGCDGAAPTRSYYTDFARMTPPDTLILTLACGKYRLNDMDLGSIEGIPRVLDCGQCNDAYSAIRIALALAEAFGCGVNDLPLTLVLSWYEQKAVCILLTLLYLGLRNIYLGPTLPAFVSPNVLDFLVKQYNLTPTGDPKTDLEKILNRQ
;
A
#
# COMPACT_ATOMS: atom_id res chain seq x y z
N ALA A 1 -20.45 -2.42 -26.80
CA ALA A 1 -19.40 -1.83 -25.93
C ALA A 1 -20.03 -1.16 -24.69
N LYS A 2 -21.00 -0.26 -24.81
CA LYS A 2 -21.68 0.39 -23.66
C LYS A 2 -22.38 -0.60 -22.74
N GLU A 3 -23.11 -1.58 -23.28
CA GLU A 3 -23.80 -2.63 -22.53
C GLU A 3 -22.82 -3.52 -21.76
N LEU A 4 -21.72 -3.92 -22.41
CA LEU A 4 -20.67 -4.72 -21.78
C LEU A 4 -19.97 -3.94 -20.65
N LEU A 5 -19.69 -2.66 -20.86
CA LEU A 5 -19.10 -1.78 -19.85
C LEU A 5 -20.06 -1.57 -18.68
N TYR A 6 -21.37 -1.41 -18.98
CA TYR A 6 -22.43 -1.30 -17.97
C TYR A 6 -22.50 -2.57 -17.10
N GLN A 7 -22.46 -3.75 -17.70
CA GLN A 7 -22.44 -5.02 -16.98
C GLN A 7 -21.13 -5.18 -16.16
N PHE A 8 -19.99 -4.77 -16.71
CA PHE A 8 -18.71 -4.80 -15.99
C PHE A 8 -18.66 -3.78 -14.85
N VAL A 9 -19.16 -2.57 -15.04
CA VAL A 9 -19.11 -1.49 -14.03
C VAL A 9 -20.22 -1.65 -12.97
N PHE A 10 -21.38 -2.23 -13.30
CA PHE A 10 -22.52 -2.27 -12.38
C PHE A 10 -22.80 -3.62 -11.71
N LEU A 11 -22.54 -4.74 -12.37
CA LEU A 11 -22.91 -6.05 -11.81
C LEU A 11 -21.79 -6.75 -11.03
N ARG A 12 -20.52 -6.55 -11.39
CA ARG A 12 -19.38 -7.15 -10.68
C ARG A 12 -18.86 -6.32 -9.50
N PRO A 13 -18.90 -4.99 -9.49
CA PRO A 13 -18.34 -4.19 -8.40
C PRO A 13 -19.05 -4.30 -7.06
N LEU A 14 -20.34 -4.69 -7.04
CA LEU A 14 -21.01 -4.99 -5.78
C LEU A 14 -20.36 -6.16 -5.05
N GLY A 15 -20.01 -7.22 -5.79
CA GLY A 15 -19.25 -8.34 -5.25
C GLY A 15 -17.86 -7.94 -4.79
N LEU A 16 -17.15 -7.13 -5.56
CA LEU A 16 -15.81 -6.62 -5.21
C LEU A 16 -15.84 -5.75 -3.95
N ARG A 17 -16.82 -4.84 -3.83
CA ARG A 17 -17.03 -4.05 -2.62
C ARG A 17 -17.28 -4.93 -1.39
N LEU A 18 -18.10 -5.97 -1.55
CA LEU A 18 -18.37 -6.92 -0.47
C LEU A 18 -17.10 -7.68 -0.07
N CYS A 19 -16.33 -8.18 -1.03
CA CYS A 19 -15.05 -8.84 -0.76
C CYS A 19 -14.06 -7.94 -0.02
N MET A 20 -13.93 -6.68 -0.43
CA MET A 20 -13.07 -5.71 0.25
C MET A 20 -13.55 -5.43 1.68
N ALA A 21 -14.86 -5.31 1.90
CA ALA A 21 -15.44 -5.13 3.22
C ALA A 21 -15.25 -6.34 4.13
N LEU A 22 -15.40 -7.55 3.59
CA LEU A 22 -15.18 -8.81 4.34
C LEU A 22 -13.71 -8.97 4.73
N LEU A 23 -12.79 -8.66 3.83
CA LEU A 23 -11.36 -8.76 4.11
C LEU A 23 -10.93 -7.74 5.18
N ASP A 24 -11.41 -6.51 5.10
CA ASP A 24 -11.20 -5.47 6.11
C ASP A 24 -11.76 -5.91 7.49
N ALA A 25 -12.97 -6.46 7.52
CA ALA A 25 -13.58 -6.96 8.73
C ALA A 25 -12.84 -8.19 9.32
N ALA A 26 -12.36 -9.09 8.47
CA ALA A 26 -11.56 -10.24 8.89
C ALA A 26 -10.22 -9.80 9.51
N ASN A 27 -9.48 -8.90 8.86
CA ASN A 27 -8.21 -8.41 9.37
C ASN A 27 -8.39 -7.62 10.67
N THR A 28 -9.33 -6.66 10.71
CA THR A 28 -9.57 -5.88 11.92
C THR A 28 -10.16 -6.70 13.06
N GLY A 29 -11.01 -7.68 12.75
CA GLY A 29 -11.56 -8.61 13.75
C GLY A 29 -10.51 -9.55 14.34
N ALA A 30 -9.54 -10.00 13.56
CA ALA A 30 -8.48 -10.91 14.01
C ALA A 30 -7.31 -10.19 14.69
N TYR A 31 -6.93 -8.99 14.20
CA TYR A 31 -5.68 -8.32 14.61
C TYR A 31 -5.89 -6.96 15.27
N GLY A 32 -7.13 -6.51 15.38
CA GLY A 32 -7.50 -5.20 15.90
C GLY A 32 -7.45 -4.10 14.84
N ASP A 33 -7.96 -2.92 15.16
CA ASP A 33 -7.87 -1.78 14.27
C ASP A 33 -6.44 -1.23 14.23
N PRO A 34 -5.88 -0.97 13.04
CA PRO A 34 -4.54 -0.41 12.92
C PRO A 34 -4.37 0.91 13.65
N VAL A 35 -3.21 1.05 14.30
CA VAL A 35 -2.80 2.25 15.04
C VAL A 35 -1.53 2.81 14.39
N PRO A 36 -1.42 4.14 14.21
CA PRO A 36 -0.23 4.77 13.64
C PRO A 36 1.05 4.35 14.34
N VAL A 37 2.06 3.99 13.56
CA VAL A 37 3.36 3.53 14.04
C VAL A 37 4.47 3.95 13.07
N THR A 38 5.62 4.35 13.62
CA THR A 38 6.86 4.53 12.88
C THR A 38 7.61 3.22 12.82
N VAL A 39 8.00 2.80 11.63
CA VAL A 39 8.67 1.53 11.34
C VAL A 39 10.09 1.81 10.84
N PRO A 40 11.14 1.27 11.50
CA PRO A 40 12.50 1.44 11.05
C PRO A 40 12.80 0.63 9.79
N LEU A 41 13.73 1.13 8.97
CA LEU A 41 14.27 0.43 7.81
C LEU A 41 15.65 -0.19 8.07
N THR A 42 16.23 0.03 9.25
CA THR A 42 17.48 -0.62 9.66
C THR A 42 17.22 -2.07 10.03
N ILE A 43 18.06 -2.97 9.49
CA ILE A 43 18.03 -4.39 9.81
C ILE A 43 19.04 -4.62 10.94
N GLU A 44 18.56 -5.09 12.08
CA GLU A 44 19.42 -5.44 13.22
C GLU A 44 20.32 -6.63 12.87
N LYS A 45 21.52 -6.68 13.41
CA LYS A 45 22.45 -7.80 13.27
C LYS A 45 21.84 -9.14 13.70
N GLY A 46 22.31 -10.22 13.07
CA GLY A 46 21.88 -11.58 13.41
C GLY A 46 20.82 -12.14 12.47
N PRO A 47 20.35 -13.37 12.73
CA PRO A 47 19.43 -14.08 11.86
C PRO A 47 18.10 -13.35 11.70
N PHE A 48 17.59 -13.29 10.48
CA PHE A 48 16.30 -12.69 10.19
C PHE A 48 15.58 -13.37 9.02
N ILE A 49 14.28 -13.11 8.90
CA ILE A 49 13.43 -13.55 7.79
C ILE A 49 12.74 -12.31 7.23
N VAL A 50 12.68 -12.21 5.90
CA VAL A 50 11.86 -11.19 5.21
C VAL A 50 10.56 -11.82 4.76
N VAL A 51 9.42 -11.18 5.10
CA VAL A 51 8.09 -11.64 4.70
C VAL A 51 7.46 -10.65 3.74
N SER A 52 7.14 -11.12 2.54
CA SER A 52 6.53 -10.32 1.47
C SER A 52 5.14 -10.84 1.09
N GLY A 53 4.28 -9.97 0.62
CA GLY A 53 2.92 -10.29 0.22
C GLY A 53 1.88 -9.59 1.07
N HIS A 54 0.74 -10.25 1.33
CA HIS A 54 -0.41 -9.59 1.96
C HIS A 54 -1.00 -10.36 3.14
N ASP A 55 -0.71 -11.66 3.27
CA ASP A 55 -1.40 -12.55 4.20
C ASP A 55 -0.90 -12.36 5.64
N LEU A 56 -1.73 -11.71 6.46
CA LEU A 56 -1.44 -11.47 7.88
C LEU A 56 -1.53 -12.73 8.72
N HIS A 57 -2.30 -13.75 8.27
CA HIS A 57 -2.40 -15.01 8.98
C HIS A 57 -1.10 -15.81 8.85
N ASP A 58 -0.57 -15.92 7.64
CA ASP A 58 0.74 -16.56 7.41
C ASP A 58 1.86 -15.84 8.20
N LEU A 59 1.84 -14.51 8.22
CA LEU A 59 2.78 -13.73 9.04
C LEU A 59 2.63 -14.07 10.53
N LYS A 60 1.40 -14.13 11.05
CA LYS A 60 1.16 -14.47 12.46
C LYS A 60 1.67 -15.86 12.81
N LEU A 61 1.39 -16.85 11.97
CA LEU A 61 1.88 -18.22 12.18
C LEU A 61 3.41 -18.30 12.18
N LEU A 62 4.07 -17.54 11.30
CA LEU A 62 5.52 -17.44 11.30
C LEU A 62 6.04 -16.78 12.58
N LEU A 63 5.41 -15.69 13.03
CA LEU A 63 5.75 -15.01 14.29
C LEU A 63 5.61 -15.95 15.49
N ASP A 64 4.53 -16.76 15.54
CA ASP A 64 4.34 -17.77 16.59
C ASP A 64 5.49 -18.81 16.58
N GLN A 65 5.89 -19.31 15.41
CA GLN A 65 6.91 -20.34 15.27
C GLN A 65 8.33 -19.82 15.48
N THR A 66 8.57 -18.52 15.31
CA THR A 66 9.90 -17.88 15.51
C THR A 66 10.08 -17.27 16.89
N ALA A 67 9.02 -17.25 17.71
CA ALA A 67 9.09 -16.68 19.06
C ALA A 67 10.18 -17.36 19.91
N GLY A 68 11.08 -16.54 20.48
CA GLY A 68 12.17 -17.00 21.34
C GLY A 68 13.32 -17.73 20.61
N ARG A 69 13.32 -17.78 19.26
CA ARG A 69 14.37 -18.46 18.48
C ARG A 69 15.55 -17.56 18.11
N GLY A 70 15.58 -16.31 18.53
CA GLY A 70 16.65 -15.36 18.20
C GLY A 70 16.65 -14.91 16.73
N ILE A 71 15.50 -14.99 16.07
CA ILE A 71 15.31 -14.60 14.67
C ILE A 71 14.42 -13.37 14.63
N ASN A 72 14.84 -12.33 13.94
CA ASN A 72 14.06 -11.13 13.70
C ASN A 72 13.23 -11.27 12.42
N ILE A 73 12.04 -10.69 12.42
CA ILE A 73 11.14 -10.67 11.25
C ILE A 73 11.04 -9.25 10.71
N TYR A 74 11.22 -9.13 9.40
CA TYR A 74 11.05 -7.88 8.67
C TYR A 74 9.99 -8.04 7.60
N THR A 75 9.11 -7.05 7.52
CA THR A 75 8.11 -6.97 6.45
C THR A 75 8.75 -6.43 5.17
N HIS A 76 8.15 -6.72 4.02
CA HIS A 76 8.53 -6.17 2.74
C HIS A 76 7.27 -5.85 1.94
N SER A 77 7.29 -4.75 1.18
CA SER A 77 6.22 -4.39 0.26
C SER A 77 4.85 -4.25 0.96
N GLU A 78 3.84 -4.97 0.51
CA GLU A 78 2.48 -4.88 1.06
C GLU A 78 2.33 -5.46 2.47
N MET A 79 3.36 -6.07 3.04
CA MET A 79 3.33 -6.53 4.43
C MET A 79 3.62 -5.41 5.45
N LEU A 80 4.16 -4.26 5.05
CA LEU A 80 4.45 -3.12 5.94
C LEU A 80 3.28 -2.74 6.88
N PRO A 81 2.02 -2.68 6.44
CA PRO A 81 0.89 -2.33 7.31
C PRO A 81 0.67 -3.26 8.50
N ALA A 82 1.25 -4.47 8.49
CA ALA A 82 1.19 -5.41 9.62
C ALA A 82 1.65 -4.78 10.95
N HIS A 83 2.64 -3.87 10.89
CA HIS A 83 3.15 -3.16 12.06
C HIS A 83 2.11 -2.27 12.75
N GLY A 84 1.04 -1.86 12.07
CA GLY A 84 -0.05 -1.07 12.63
C GLY A 84 -1.06 -1.89 13.44
N TYR A 85 -1.14 -3.20 13.21
CA TYR A 85 -2.14 -4.04 13.86
C TYR A 85 -1.74 -4.41 15.30
N PRO A 86 -2.56 -4.11 16.34
CA PRO A 86 -2.21 -4.33 17.74
C PRO A 86 -1.80 -5.75 18.08
N GLU A 87 -2.49 -6.76 17.53
CA GLU A 87 -2.19 -8.17 17.83
C GLU A 87 -0.86 -8.64 17.22
N LEU A 88 -0.44 -8.09 16.07
CA LEU A 88 0.84 -8.38 15.45
C LEU A 88 1.98 -7.58 16.10
N LYS A 89 1.71 -6.35 16.53
CA LYS A 89 2.68 -5.49 17.20
C LYS A 89 3.15 -6.05 18.57
N LYS A 90 2.44 -7.02 19.15
CA LYS A 90 2.83 -7.69 20.40
C LYS A 90 4.11 -8.54 20.26
N TYR A 91 4.48 -8.93 19.05
CA TYR A 91 5.66 -9.74 18.83
C TYR A 91 6.92 -8.87 18.81
N PRO A 92 7.82 -8.97 19.82
CA PRO A 92 8.97 -8.08 19.94
C PRO A 92 10.03 -8.29 18.86
N HIS A 93 9.98 -9.41 18.15
CA HIS A 93 10.87 -9.75 17.04
C HIS A 93 10.30 -9.38 15.65
N LEU A 94 9.10 -8.80 15.58
CA LEU A 94 8.64 -8.08 14.39
C LEU A 94 9.26 -6.67 14.43
N LYS A 95 10.41 -6.49 13.76
CA LYS A 95 11.31 -5.36 14.00
C LYS A 95 11.07 -4.16 13.09
N GLY A 96 10.98 -4.38 11.80
CA GLY A 96 10.96 -3.29 10.84
C GLY A 96 10.57 -3.73 9.44
N ASN A 97 10.84 -2.87 8.48
CA ASN A 97 10.56 -3.15 7.08
C ASN A 97 11.86 -3.21 6.28
N PHE A 98 12.01 -4.27 5.47
CA PHE A 98 13.14 -4.47 4.58
C PHE A 98 12.82 -3.87 3.22
N GLY A 99 13.64 -2.92 2.77
CA GLY A 99 13.50 -2.34 1.44
C GLY A 99 12.18 -1.60 1.21
N THR A 100 11.69 -1.69 -0.02
CA THR A 100 10.57 -0.89 -0.52
C THR A 100 9.47 -1.76 -1.15
N GLY A 101 8.93 -1.35 -2.31
CA GLY A 101 7.87 -2.08 -2.99
C GLY A 101 8.38 -3.21 -3.88
N TRP A 102 7.45 -4.05 -4.35
CA TRP A 102 7.73 -5.23 -5.17
C TRP A 102 8.63 -4.98 -6.40
N GLN A 103 8.57 -3.77 -6.96
CA GLN A 103 9.34 -3.40 -8.15
C GLN A 103 10.85 -3.39 -7.94
N ASN A 104 11.32 -3.26 -6.70
CA ASN A 104 12.74 -3.17 -6.35
C ASN A 104 13.32 -4.48 -5.81
N GLN A 105 12.51 -5.52 -5.58
CA GLN A 105 12.93 -6.76 -4.92
C GLN A 105 14.15 -7.43 -5.57
N GLN A 106 14.29 -7.37 -6.90
CA GLN A 106 15.44 -8.00 -7.58
C GLN A 106 16.79 -7.32 -7.25
N SER A 107 16.79 -6.06 -6.89
CA SER A 107 17.98 -5.35 -6.41
C SER A 107 18.11 -5.43 -4.90
N GLU A 108 17.01 -5.30 -4.17
CA GLU A 108 17.00 -5.32 -2.71
C GLU A 108 17.35 -6.69 -2.13
N PHE A 109 16.94 -7.78 -2.79
CA PHE A 109 17.26 -9.14 -2.35
C PHE A 109 18.59 -9.68 -2.90
N HIS A 110 19.34 -8.88 -3.66
CA HIS A 110 20.62 -9.31 -4.19
C HIS A 110 21.60 -9.64 -3.05
N ASN A 111 22.02 -10.92 -2.99
CA ASN A 111 22.92 -11.44 -1.96
C ASN A 111 22.45 -11.24 -0.50
N ILE A 112 21.15 -11.10 -0.26
CA ILE A 112 20.61 -10.99 1.09
C ILE A 112 21.02 -12.20 1.94
N PRO A 113 21.55 -12.01 3.18
CA PRO A 113 21.94 -13.12 4.05
C PRO A 113 20.75 -13.65 4.88
N ALA A 114 19.59 -13.85 4.27
CA ALA A 114 18.36 -14.27 4.94
C ALA A 114 17.38 -14.90 3.97
N PRO A 115 16.50 -15.80 4.42
CA PRO A 115 15.38 -16.28 3.62
C PRO A 115 14.29 -15.22 3.44
N ILE A 116 13.59 -15.37 2.30
CA ILE A 116 12.45 -14.53 1.92
C ILE A 116 11.25 -15.45 1.77
N LEU A 117 10.17 -15.15 2.50
CA LEU A 117 8.90 -15.87 2.42
C LEU A 117 7.87 -15.02 1.67
N PHE A 118 7.37 -15.52 0.56
CA PHE A 118 6.26 -14.91 -0.19
C PHE A 118 4.95 -15.60 0.18
N THR A 119 3.97 -14.83 0.64
CA THR A 119 2.65 -15.32 1.09
C THR A 119 1.56 -15.19 0.04
N THR A 120 1.72 -14.25 -0.90
CA THR A 120 0.77 -13.98 -1.98
C THR A 120 1.50 -13.48 -3.23
N ASN A 121 0.79 -12.84 -4.15
CA ASN A 121 1.34 -12.24 -5.37
C ASN A 121 2.48 -11.21 -5.09
N CYS A 122 2.88 -10.47 -6.12
CA CYS A 122 4.01 -9.52 -6.12
C CYS A 122 5.40 -10.19 -6.09
N LEU A 123 5.50 -11.45 -6.48
CA LEU A 123 6.76 -12.15 -6.71
C LEU A 123 7.25 -11.85 -8.14
N MET A 124 8.42 -11.23 -8.26
CA MET A 124 9.12 -11.08 -9.54
C MET A 124 9.94 -12.34 -9.88
N PRO A 125 10.31 -12.55 -11.15
CA PRO A 125 11.24 -13.62 -11.51
C PRO A 125 12.48 -13.59 -10.63
N VAL A 126 12.74 -14.70 -9.94
CA VAL A 126 13.78 -14.81 -8.93
C VAL A 126 15.16 -14.86 -9.57
N ARG A 127 16.14 -14.13 -9.03
CA ARG A 127 17.53 -14.15 -9.52
C ARG A 127 18.37 -15.19 -8.78
N GLN A 128 19.36 -15.75 -9.48
CA GLN A 128 20.26 -16.75 -8.93
C GLN A 128 20.98 -16.30 -7.64
N SER A 129 21.21 -14.99 -7.46
CA SER A 129 21.90 -14.44 -6.28
C SER A 129 21.15 -14.61 -4.96
N TYR A 130 19.85 -15.01 -5.00
CA TYR A 130 19.04 -15.26 -3.79
C TYR A 130 18.01 -16.40 -3.95
N SER A 131 17.99 -17.12 -5.07
CA SER A 131 16.98 -18.15 -5.35
C SER A 131 16.95 -19.29 -4.36
N ASP A 132 18.12 -19.64 -3.80
CA ASP A 132 18.29 -20.70 -2.78
C ASP A 132 17.66 -20.35 -1.41
N ARG A 133 17.18 -19.13 -1.25
CA ARG A 133 16.63 -18.58 0.00
C ARG A 133 15.20 -18.10 -0.14
N VAL A 134 14.57 -18.33 -1.30
CA VAL A 134 13.18 -17.93 -1.53
C VAL A 134 12.23 -19.10 -1.26
N PHE A 135 11.24 -18.82 -0.44
CA PHE A 135 10.15 -19.73 -0.09
C PHE A 135 8.82 -19.11 -0.50
N THR A 136 7.88 -19.95 -0.87
CA THR A 136 6.51 -19.54 -1.18
C THR A 136 5.52 -20.30 -0.31
N THR A 137 4.34 -19.75 -0.10
CA THR A 137 3.24 -20.42 0.60
C THR A 137 1.89 -19.94 0.07
N SER A 138 0.80 -20.57 0.51
CA SER A 138 -0.58 -20.20 0.15
C SER A 138 -0.81 -20.22 -1.36
N VAL A 139 -1.26 -19.11 -1.95
CA VAL A 139 -1.66 -19.02 -3.36
C VAL A 139 -0.51 -18.69 -4.33
N VAL A 140 0.68 -18.37 -3.82
CA VAL A 140 1.83 -18.06 -4.64
C VAL A 140 2.77 -19.25 -4.74
N SER A 141 3.19 -19.57 -5.94
CA SER A 141 4.23 -20.56 -6.21
C SER A 141 5.10 -20.09 -7.37
N TYR A 142 6.31 -20.61 -7.44
CA TYR A 142 7.22 -20.35 -8.55
C TYR A 142 8.03 -21.63 -8.83
N PRO A 143 8.31 -21.96 -10.10
CA PRO A 143 9.09 -23.14 -10.44
C PRO A 143 10.40 -23.21 -9.64
N GLU A 144 10.77 -24.41 -9.22
CA GLU A 144 12.03 -24.71 -8.52
C GLU A 144 12.18 -24.10 -7.12
N LEU A 145 11.22 -23.32 -6.62
CA LEU A 145 11.24 -22.80 -5.26
C LEU A 145 10.56 -23.75 -4.28
N THR A 146 11.04 -23.76 -3.04
CA THR A 146 10.40 -24.50 -1.94
C THR A 146 9.06 -23.86 -1.59
N HIS A 147 7.99 -24.64 -1.68
CA HIS A 147 6.66 -24.24 -1.31
C HIS A 147 6.27 -24.84 0.05
N ILE A 148 5.88 -23.99 0.99
CA ILE A 148 5.34 -24.38 2.29
C ILE A 148 3.85 -24.73 2.11
N GLY A 149 3.48 -25.94 2.47
CA GLY A 149 2.14 -26.47 2.29
C GLY A 149 1.08 -25.88 3.22
N ASP A 150 -0.09 -26.49 3.19
CA ASP A 150 -1.25 -26.04 3.99
C ASP A 150 -1.08 -26.27 5.49
N ASP A 151 -0.16 -27.16 5.90
CA ASP A 151 0.24 -27.38 7.30
C ASP A 151 0.97 -26.18 7.92
N LYS A 152 1.45 -25.25 7.07
CA LYS A 152 2.14 -24.02 7.50
C LYS A 152 3.33 -24.30 8.44
N ASP A 153 4.04 -25.38 8.20
CA ASP A 153 5.31 -25.65 8.89
C ASP A 153 6.44 -24.80 8.28
N PHE A 154 6.77 -23.70 8.94
CA PHE A 154 7.85 -22.81 8.53
C PHE A 154 9.25 -23.26 8.99
N THR A 155 9.41 -24.47 9.52
CA THR A 155 10.72 -25.02 9.92
C THR A 155 11.78 -24.85 8.83
N PRO A 156 11.53 -25.13 7.52
CA PRO A 156 12.55 -24.94 6.49
C PRO A 156 13.02 -23.47 6.33
N VAL A 157 12.11 -22.51 6.52
CA VAL A 157 12.44 -21.08 6.46
C VAL A 157 13.26 -20.67 7.68
N ILE A 158 12.88 -21.17 8.86
CA ILE A 158 13.55 -20.91 10.14
C ILE A 158 14.98 -21.47 10.12
N GLU A 159 15.16 -22.72 9.68
CA GLU A 159 16.47 -23.36 9.55
C GLU A 159 17.37 -22.59 8.58
N LYS A 160 16.82 -22.16 7.43
CA LYS A 160 17.54 -21.34 6.46
C LYS A 160 17.96 -19.98 7.05
N ALA A 161 17.15 -19.36 7.90
CA ALA A 161 17.52 -18.11 8.57
C ALA A 161 18.71 -18.30 9.53
N LEU A 162 18.72 -19.39 10.28
CA LEU A 162 19.81 -19.75 11.18
C LEU A 162 21.09 -20.11 10.39
N GLU A 163 20.95 -20.83 9.27
CA GLU A 163 22.07 -21.15 8.36
C GLU A 163 22.71 -19.89 7.77
N CYS A 164 21.89 -18.95 7.30
CA CYS A 164 22.36 -17.69 6.72
C CYS A 164 23.03 -16.76 7.74
N GLY A 165 22.59 -16.82 9.00
CA GLY A 165 23.17 -16.06 10.12
C GLY A 165 22.87 -14.55 10.12
N GLY A 166 22.34 -14.00 9.05
CA GLY A 166 22.02 -12.57 8.93
C GLY A 166 23.24 -11.67 8.74
N TYR A 167 23.03 -10.36 8.93
CA TYR A 167 24.13 -9.39 8.88
C TYR A 167 24.99 -9.45 10.14
N PRO A 168 26.34 -9.28 10.04
CA PRO A 168 27.23 -9.31 11.20
C PRO A 168 27.13 -8.06 12.10
N GLU A 169 26.59 -6.97 11.55
CA GLU A 169 26.32 -5.71 12.23
C GLU A 169 24.99 -5.12 11.74
N ASP A 170 24.48 -4.09 12.40
CA ASP A 170 23.27 -3.43 11.98
C ASP A 170 23.44 -2.87 10.56
N HIS A 171 22.48 -3.19 9.69
CA HIS A 171 22.51 -2.82 8.28
C HIS A 171 21.47 -1.71 8.01
N PRO A 172 21.89 -0.44 7.90
CA PRO A 172 21.00 0.66 7.62
C PRO A 172 20.49 0.59 6.18
N MET A 173 19.18 0.67 6.01
CA MET A 173 18.53 0.85 4.72
C MET A 173 17.77 2.18 4.67
N THR A 174 17.48 2.65 3.48
CA THR A 174 16.69 3.86 3.27
C THR A 174 15.55 3.59 2.30
N GLY A 175 14.48 4.35 2.42
CA GLY A 175 13.43 4.41 1.43
C GLY A 175 13.88 5.10 0.14
N MET A 176 12.97 5.21 -0.82
CA MET A 176 13.28 5.76 -2.16
C MET A 176 13.70 7.22 -2.14
N ASN A 177 13.37 7.97 -1.09
CA ASN A 177 13.70 9.39 -0.92
C ASN A 177 14.78 9.63 0.14
N GLY A 178 15.40 8.57 0.66
CA GLY A 178 16.50 8.65 1.62
C GLY A 178 16.07 8.62 3.09
N GLY A 179 14.77 8.50 3.39
CA GLY A 179 14.28 8.35 4.77
C GLY A 179 14.70 7.00 5.38
N SER A 180 15.03 6.99 6.67
CA SER A 180 15.42 5.79 7.44
C SER A 180 14.26 5.12 8.15
N THR A 181 13.08 5.74 8.13
CA THR A 181 11.84 5.25 8.72
C THR A 181 10.66 5.51 7.81
N VAL A 182 9.61 4.74 7.98
CA VAL A 182 8.30 4.95 7.34
C VAL A 182 7.21 4.92 8.38
N MET A 183 6.05 5.54 8.11
CA MET A 183 4.88 5.45 8.96
C MET A 183 3.79 4.65 8.27
N THR A 184 3.03 3.88 9.05
CA THR A 184 1.84 3.15 8.61
C THR A 184 0.77 3.12 9.72
N GLY A 185 -0.40 2.51 9.45
CA GLY A 185 -1.45 2.32 10.46
C GLY A 185 -2.53 3.40 10.46
N PHE A 186 -2.58 4.28 9.45
CA PHE A 186 -3.63 5.29 9.29
C PHE A 186 -4.87 4.73 8.56
N ALA A 187 -5.37 3.56 9.04
CA ALA A 187 -6.64 3.02 8.57
C ALA A 187 -7.82 3.88 9.03
N ARG A 188 -9.04 3.50 8.61
CA ARG A 188 -10.26 4.29 8.87
C ARG A 188 -10.42 4.73 10.33
N ASN A 189 -10.22 3.84 11.29
CA ASN A 189 -10.40 4.19 12.71
C ASN A 189 -9.40 5.26 13.17
N ALA A 190 -8.13 5.14 12.79
CA ALA A 190 -7.12 6.11 13.12
C ALA A 190 -7.40 7.48 12.48
N VAL A 191 -7.78 7.53 11.21
CA VAL A 191 -8.09 8.80 10.54
C VAL A 191 -9.39 9.41 11.07
N LEU A 192 -10.43 8.59 11.26
CA LEU A 192 -11.74 9.07 11.71
C LEU A 192 -11.76 9.46 13.18
N SER A 193 -10.83 8.99 14.02
CA SER A 193 -10.66 9.50 15.37
C SER A 193 -10.24 10.98 15.39
N HIS A 194 -9.68 11.48 14.29
CA HIS A 194 -9.34 12.90 14.08
C HIS A 194 -10.35 13.65 13.20
N ALA A 195 -11.51 13.04 12.89
CA ALA A 195 -12.47 13.63 11.94
C ALA A 195 -12.91 15.04 12.32
N GLU A 196 -13.24 15.29 13.60
CA GLU A 196 -13.64 16.62 14.08
C GLU A 196 -12.51 17.64 13.88
N GLN A 197 -11.26 17.25 14.19
CA GLN A 197 -10.09 18.10 13.98
C GLN A 197 -9.90 18.39 12.49
N ILE A 198 -9.99 17.37 11.63
CA ILE A 198 -9.85 17.52 10.17
C ILE A 198 -10.95 18.48 9.63
N VAL A 199 -12.20 18.29 10.03
CA VAL A 199 -13.32 19.16 9.62
C VAL A 199 -13.06 20.60 10.05
N ARG A 200 -12.63 20.83 11.29
CA ARG A 200 -12.26 22.15 11.79
C ARG A 200 -11.14 22.78 10.95
N LEU A 201 -10.06 22.03 10.70
CA LEU A 201 -8.91 22.53 9.92
C LEU A 201 -9.27 22.88 8.46
N VAL A 202 -10.18 22.12 7.86
CA VAL A 202 -10.72 22.47 6.53
C VAL A 202 -11.56 23.75 6.58
N ARG A 203 -12.44 23.90 7.57
CA ARG A 203 -13.27 25.13 7.74
C ARG A 203 -12.42 26.36 8.04
N GLU A 204 -11.29 26.20 8.71
CA GLU A 204 -10.31 27.26 8.99
C GLU A 204 -9.38 27.54 7.78
N GLY A 205 -9.51 26.80 6.68
CA GLY A 205 -8.65 26.95 5.51
C GLY A 205 -7.22 26.44 5.69
N LYS A 206 -6.92 25.71 6.79
CA LYS A 206 -5.60 25.11 7.06
C LYS A 206 -5.37 23.82 6.29
N ILE A 207 -6.44 23.12 5.90
CA ILE A 207 -6.43 22.03 4.95
C ILE A 207 -7.30 22.45 3.78
N ARG A 208 -6.66 22.66 2.63
CA ARG A 208 -7.35 23.08 1.41
C ARG A 208 -7.75 21.89 0.55
N HIS A 209 -6.96 20.84 0.52
CA HIS A 209 -7.18 19.71 -0.39
C HIS A 209 -6.67 18.39 0.18
N PHE A 210 -7.31 17.31 -0.21
CA PHE A 210 -6.90 15.93 0.04
C PHE A 210 -6.48 15.27 -1.27
N PHE A 211 -5.35 14.58 -1.25
CA PHE A 211 -4.94 13.70 -2.34
C PHE A 211 -4.97 12.24 -1.86
N LEU A 212 -5.50 11.35 -2.67
CA LEU A 212 -5.26 9.92 -2.47
C LEU A 212 -4.29 9.47 -3.56
N ILE A 213 -3.03 9.28 -3.18
CA ILE A 213 -1.95 8.87 -4.07
C ILE A 213 -1.62 7.42 -3.77
N GLY A 214 -1.90 6.50 -4.68
CA GLY A 214 -1.70 5.09 -4.40
C GLY A 214 -1.84 4.19 -5.62
N GLY A 215 -1.74 2.88 -5.38
CA GLY A 215 -1.85 1.85 -6.41
C GLY A 215 -0.57 1.03 -6.55
N CYS A 216 -0.40 0.33 -7.67
CA CYS A 216 0.70 -0.63 -7.84
C CYS A 216 2.02 0.01 -8.25
N ASP A 217 2.01 1.12 -8.94
CA ASP A 217 3.16 1.83 -9.51
C ASP A 217 4.22 0.91 -10.18
N GLY A 218 4.13 0.73 -11.45
CA GLY A 218 5.02 -0.21 -12.16
C GLY A 218 6.51 0.14 -12.09
N ALA A 219 7.34 -0.86 -12.38
CA ALA A 219 8.79 -0.89 -12.16
C ALA A 219 9.66 -0.01 -13.07
N ALA A 220 9.10 0.84 -13.93
CA ALA A 220 9.93 1.64 -14.84
C ALA A 220 10.84 2.61 -14.05
N PRO A 221 12.17 2.57 -14.27
CA PRO A 221 13.13 3.41 -13.52
C PRO A 221 12.90 4.92 -13.69
N THR A 222 12.34 5.33 -14.83
CA THR A 222 12.03 6.73 -15.16
C THR A 222 10.70 7.22 -14.60
N ARG A 223 10.02 6.41 -13.80
CA ARG A 223 8.67 6.66 -13.31
C ARG A 223 8.71 7.42 -12.00
N SER A 224 8.89 8.74 -12.05
CA SER A 224 8.94 9.62 -10.87
C SER A 224 7.65 10.42 -10.63
N TYR A 225 6.64 10.31 -11.50
CA TYR A 225 5.43 11.15 -11.47
C TYR A 225 4.84 11.30 -10.06
N TYR A 226 4.59 10.19 -9.35
CA TYR A 226 3.94 10.21 -8.03
C TYR A 226 4.84 10.80 -6.95
N THR A 227 6.16 10.55 -7.02
CA THR A 227 7.18 11.14 -6.15
C THR A 227 7.23 12.66 -6.33
N ASP A 228 7.30 13.13 -7.58
CA ASP A 228 7.38 14.54 -7.92
C ASP A 228 6.07 15.26 -7.60
N PHE A 229 4.93 14.62 -7.89
CA PHE A 229 3.61 15.14 -7.54
C PHE A 229 3.48 15.35 -6.02
N ALA A 230 3.79 14.33 -5.20
CA ALA A 230 3.72 14.43 -3.75
C ALA A 230 4.62 15.53 -3.19
N ARG A 231 5.86 15.62 -3.70
CA ARG A 231 6.84 16.65 -3.27
C ARG A 231 6.38 18.08 -3.57
N MET A 232 5.63 18.27 -4.66
CA MET A 232 5.11 19.57 -5.06
C MET A 232 3.79 19.95 -4.39
N THR A 233 3.14 19.04 -3.66
CA THR A 233 1.88 19.37 -2.98
C THR A 233 2.08 20.48 -1.96
N PRO A 234 1.21 21.51 -1.94
CA PRO A 234 1.29 22.61 -0.99
C PRO A 234 1.20 22.15 0.48
N PRO A 235 1.77 22.92 1.44
CA PRO A 235 1.80 22.56 2.85
C PRO A 235 0.43 22.48 3.52
N ASP A 236 -0.58 23.06 2.92
CA ASP A 236 -2.00 23.03 3.34
C ASP A 236 -2.80 21.87 2.71
N THR A 237 -2.13 20.77 2.38
CA THR A 237 -2.76 19.58 1.79
C THR A 237 -2.41 18.32 2.57
N LEU A 238 -3.34 17.36 2.63
CA LEU A 238 -3.11 16.02 3.20
C LEU A 238 -3.05 14.98 2.06
N ILE A 239 -2.17 14.00 2.22
CA ILE A 239 -1.99 12.88 1.30
C ILE A 239 -2.36 11.59 2.02
N LEU A 240 -3.42 10.93 1.58
CA LEU A 240 -3.68 9.54 1.89
C LEU A 240 -2.92 8.67 0.88
N THR A 241 -2.29 7.62 1.34
CA THR A 241 -1.61 6.67 0.45
C THR A 241 -1.95 5.24 0.82
N LEU A 242 -1.83 4.31 -0.11
CA LEU A 242 -2.02 2.88 0.12
C LEU A 242 -1.37 2.06 -1.00
N ALA A 243 -1.25 0.76 -0.78
CA ALA A 243 -0.64 -0.18 -1.71
C ALA A 243 0.86 0.11 -1.96
N CYS A 244 1.48 -0.58 -2.92
CA CYS A 244 2.92 -0.40 -3.20
C CYS A 244 3.31 0.99 -3.69
N GLY A 245 2.36 1.76 -4.22
CA GLY A 245 2.57 3.16 -4.61
C GLY A 245 3.00 4.06 -3.45
N LYS A 246 2.69 3.69 -2.20
CA LYS A 246 3.14 4.40 -0.99
C LYS A 246 4.65 4.60 -0.93
N TYR A 247 5.43 3.63 -1.40
CA TYR A 247 6.90 3.69 -1.35
C TYR A 247 7.51 4.79 -2.21
N ARG A 248 6.71 5.43 -3.08
CA ARG A 248 7.14 6.63 -3.80
C ARG A 248 7.23 7.87 -2.92
N LEU A 249 6.61 7.84 -1.72
CA LEU A 249 6.43 9.05 -0.91
C LEU A 249 6.41 8.83 0.62
N ASN A 250 6.28 7.59 1.12
CA ASN A 250 6.05 7.34 2.55
C ASN A 250 7.29 7.54 3.44
N ASP A 251 8.47 7.66 2.85
CA ASP A 251 9.73 8.02 3.52
C ASP A 251 10.10 9.52 3.37
N MET A 252 9.21 10.33 2.78
CA MET A 252 9.38 11.78 2.71
C MET A 252 8.94 12.44 4.02
N ASP A 253 9.73 13.41 4.48
CA ASP A 253 9.27 14.35 5.50
C ASP A 253 8.56 15.53 4.82
N LEU A 254 7.24 15.45 4.74
CA LEU A 254 6.39 16.55 4.23
C LEU A 254 5.81 17.41 5.38
N GLY A 255 6.19 17.13 6.62
CA GLY A 255 5.71 17.84 7.81
C GLY A 255 4.33 17.40 8.29
N SER A 256 3.70 18.25 9.10
CA SER A 256 2.39 18.01 9.72
C SER A 256 1.53 19.27 9.73
N ILE A 257 0.21 19.08 9.85
CA ILE A 257 -0.77 20.16 10.04
C ILE A 257 -1.41 19.95 11.42
N GLU A 258 -1.08 20.81 12.37
CA GLU A 258 -1.53 20.71 13.78
C GLU A 258 -1.39 19.31 14.40
N GLY A 259 -0.24 18.67 14.16
CA GLY A 259 0.08 17.34 14.70
C GLY A 259 -0.40 16.17 13.83
N ILE A 260 -1.19 16.40 12.79
CA ILE A 260 -1.56 15.37 11.80
C ILE A 260 -0.45 15.30 10.74
N PRO A 261 0.26 14.16 10.58
CA PRO A 261 1.21 14.01 9.48
C PRO A 261 0.56 14.26 8.12
N ARG A 262 1.27 14.90 7.20
CA ARG A 262 0.72 15.17 5.87
C ARG A 262 0.63 13.93 5.00
N VAL A 263 1.34 12.86 5.31
CA VAL A 263 1.27 11.57 4.63
C VAL A 263 0.68 10.54 5.57
N LEU A 264 -0.46 9.95 5.19
CA LEU A 264 -1.23 8.98 5.96
C LEU A 264 -1.30 7.66 5.18
N ASP A 265 -0.49 6.67 5.56
CA ASP A 265 -0.55 5.33 4.95
C ASP A 265 -1.74 4.53 5.47
N CYS A 266 -2.75 4.38 4.63
CA CYS A 266 -4.02 3.72 4.95
C CYS A 266 -3.94 2.18 4.90
N GLY A 267 -2.82 1.59 4.43
CA GLY A 267 -2.67 0.14 4.45
C GLY A 267 -2.27 -0.49 3.11
N GLN A 268 -2.56 -1.76 2.97
CA GLN A 268 -2.36 -2.57 1.76
C GLN A 268 -3.32 -2.16 0.63
N CYS A 269 -3.11 -2.66 -0.58
CA CYS A 269 -4.13 -2.56 -1.64
C CYS A 269 -5.44 -3.24 -1.21
N ASN A 270 -5.38 -4.26 -0.38
CA ASN A 270 -6.54 -4.92 0.22
C ASN A 270 -7.32 -3.97 1.16
N ASP A 271 -6.68 -2.93 1.71
CA ASP A 271 -7.29 -1.95 2.62
C ASP A 271 -7.90 -0.74 1.88
N ALA A 272 -8.05 -0.82 0.55
CA ALA A 272 -8.73 0.24 -0.23
C ALA A 272 -10.15 0.52 0.26
N TYR A 273 -10.83 -0.47 0.88
CA TYR A 273 -12.11 -0.27 1.56
C TYR A 273 -12.01 0.75 2.70
N SER A 274 -10.93 0.73 3.46
CA SER A 274 -10.66 1.70 4.52
C SER A 274 -10.59 3.13 3.97
N ALA A 275 -9.89 3.35 2.86
CA ALA A 275 -9.82 4.66 2.19
C ALA A 275 -11.20 5.14 1.68
N ILE A 276 -12.02 4.23 1.13
CA ILE A 276 -13.40 4.53 0.72
C ILE A 276 -14.23 4.96 1.93
N ARG A 277 -14.11 4.25 3.06
CA ARG A 277 -14.84 4.58 4.30
C ARG A 277 -14.44 5.94 4.87
N ILE A 278 -13.14 6.30 4.80
CA ILE A 278 -12.66 7.61 5.18
C ILE A 278 -13.32 8.70 4.33
N ALA A 279 -13.30 8.56 3.00
CA ALA A 279 -13.90 9.53 2.10
C ALA A 279 -15.41 9.71 2.33
N LEU A 280 -16.16 8.61 2.50
CA LEU A 280 -17.60 8.65 2.77
C LEU A 280 -17.91 9.31 4.13
N ALA A 281 -17.17 8.99 5.18
CA ALA A 281 -17.37 9.57 6.50
C ALA A 281 -17.01 11.06 6.55
N LEU A 282 -15.97 11.49 5.83
CA LEU A 282 -15.67 12.92 5.68
C LEU A 282 -16.77 13.64 4.91
N ALA A 283 -17.30 13.07 3.83
CA ALA A 283 -18.42 13.66 3.09
C ALA A 283 -19.66 13.85 3.98
N GLU A 284 -19.98 12.84 4.80
CA GLU A 284 -21.07 12.94 5.79
C GLU A 284 -20.81 14.04 6.81
N ALA A 285 -19.59 14.13 7.37
CA ALA A 285 -19.20 15.13 8.35
C ALA A 285 -19.22 16.58 7.81
N PHE A 286 -18.97 16.72 6.49
CA PHE A 286 -19.12 18.01 5.79
C PHE A 286 -20.53 18.28 5.31
N GLY A 287 -21.44 17.30 5.36
CA GLY A 287 -22.81 17.42 4.86
C GLY A 287 -22.89 17.54 3.34
N CYS A 288 -22.00 16.91 2.60
CA CYS A 288 -21.88 16.98 1.14
C CYS A 288 -21.76 15.60 0.48
N GLY A 289 -21.83 15.54 -0.84
CA GLY A 289 -21.51 14.34 -1.59
C GLY A 289 -20.00 14.06 -1.62
N VAL A 290 -19.63 12.80 -1.81
CA VAL A 290 -18.19 12.42 -1.88
C VAL A 290 -17.43 13.13 -3.01
N ASN A 291 -18.11 13.48 -4.09
CA ASN A 291 -17.52 14.21 -5.21
C ASN A 291 -17.44 15.73 -5.00
N ASP A 292 -18.05 16.23 -3.93
CA ASP A 292 -18.02 17.65 -3.54
C ASP A 292 -16.91 17.91 -2.50
N LEU A 293 -16.28 16.83 -2.01
CA LEU A 293 -15.09 16.96 -1.19
C LEU A 293 -13.92 17.54 -2.01
N PRO A 294 -13.04 18.34 -1.38
CA PRO A 294 -11.80 18.76 -2.00
C PRO A 294 -10.81 17.58 -2.05
N LEU A 295 -11.19 16.51 -2.76
CA LEU A 295 -10.47 15.24 -2.86
C LEU A 295 -10.20 14.90 -4.32
N THR A 296 -8.94 14.61 -4.63
CA THR A 296 -8.53 14.07 -5.93
C THR A 296 -7.80 12.75 -5.75
N LEU A 297 -8.17 11.76 -6.55
CA LEU A 297 -7.52 10.46 -6.59
C LEU A 297 -6.45 10.47 -7.69
N VAL A 298 -5.21 10.18 -7.32
CA VAL A 298 -4.05 10.12 -8.22
C VAL A 298 -3.50 8.70 -8.18
N LEU A 299 -3.99 7.86 -9.09
CA LEU A 299 -3.84 6.41 -9.00
C LEU A 299 -2.84 5.87 -10.02
N SER A 300 -2.06 4.88 -9.58
CA SER A 300 -1.21 4.10 -10.46
C SER A 300 -1.86 2.74 -10.76
N TRP A 301 -1.62 2.27 -11.98
CA TRP A 301 -2.11 0.99 -12.47
C TRP A 301 -0.94 0.07 -12.82
N TYR A 302 -1.02 -1.21 -12.42
CA TYR A 302 -0.11 -2.25 -12.89
C TYR A 302 -0.76 -3.64 -12.93
N GLU A 303 -1.51 -4.03 -11.89
CA GLU A 303 -2.05 -5.38 -11.75
C GLU A 303 -3.59 -5.41 -11.64
N GLN A 304 -4.15 -6.62 -11.64
CA GLN A 304 -5.60 -6.87 -11.68
C GLN A 304 -6.35 -6.30 -10.47
N LYS A 305 -5.76 -6.32 -9.26
CA LYS A 305 -6.41 -5.74 -8.06
C LYS A 305 -6.62 -4.23 -8.20
N ALA A 306 -5.69 -3.52 -8.82
CA ALA A 306 -5.86 -2.09 -9.09
C ALA A 306 -7.04 -1.81 -10.04
N VAL A 307 -7.27 -2.69 -11.04
CA VAL A 307 -8.48 -2.62 -11.89
C VAL A 307 -9.74 -2.85 -11.07
N CYS A 308 -9.75 -3.85 -10.20
CA CYS A 308 -10.90 -4.13 -9.35
C CYS A 308 -11.25 -2.94 -8.45
N ILE A 309 -10.23 -2.29 -7.88
CA ILE A 309 -10.40 -1.08 -7.07
C ILE A 309 -10.96 0.05 -7.93
N LEU A 310 -10.37 0.33 -9.10
CA LEU A 310 -10.86 1.36 -10.03
C LEU A 310 -12.32 1.13 -10.40
N LEU A 311 -12.69 -0.10 -10.79
CA LEU A 311 -14.08 -0.43 -11.12
C LEU A 311 -15.03 -0.22 -9.94
N THR A 312 -14.59 -0.51 -8.72
CA THR A 312 -15.36 -0.26 -7.50
C THR A 312 -15.56 1.24 -7.28
N LEU A 313 -14.53 2.05 -7.47
CA LEU A 313 -14.63 3.52 -7.37
C LEU A 313 -15.62 4.10 -8.41
N LEU A 314 -15.53 3.62 -9.66
CA LEU A 314 -16.46 4.03 -10.72
C LEU A 314 -17.91 3.61 -10.43
N TYR A 315 -18.10 2.40 -9.89
CA TYR A 315 -19.42 1.91 -9.44
C TYR A 315 -20.02 2.77 -8.33
N LEU A 316 -19.18 3.22 -7.39
CA LEU A 316 -19.59 4.14 -6.33
C LEU A 316 -19.82 5.57 -6.84
N GLY A 317 -19.62 5.80 -8.13
CA GLY A 317 -19.83 7.11 -8.76
C GLY A 317 -18.74 8.14 -8.46
N LEU A 318 -17.56 7.69 -7.96
CA LEU A 318 -16.45 8.60 -7.72
C LEU A 318 -15.93 9.19 -9.03
N ARG A 319 -15.58 10.47 -8.99
CA ARG A 319 -15.06 11.26 -10.10
C ARG A 319 -13.72 11.87 -9.73
N ASN A 320 -13.14 12.67 -10.64
CA ASN A 320 -11.86 13.37 -10.42
C ASN A 320 -10.69 12.39 -10.17
N ILE A 321 -10.57 11.38 -11.03
CA ILE A 321 -9.54 10.37 -10.95
C ILE A 321 -8.45 10.66 -11.99
N TYR A 322 -7.22 10.90 -11.54
CA TYR A 322 -6.03 10.90 -12.37
C TYR A 322 -5.46 9.49 -12.39
N LEU A 323 -5.27 8.91 -13.57
CA LEU A 323 -4.85 7.52 -13.74
C LEU A 323 -3.64 7.42 -14.68
N GLY A 324 -2.60 6.76 -14.23
CA GLY A 324 -1.42 6.56 -15.06
C GLY A 324 -0.28 5.84 -14.36
N PRO A 325 0.94 6.02 -14.86
CA PRO A 325 1.31 6.75 -16.10
C PRO A 325 1.01 5.96 -17.38
N THR A 326 0.61 4.69 -17.27
CA THR A 326 0.09 3.89 -18.39
C THR A 326 -1.34 3.46 -18.09
N LEU A 327 -2.19 3.48 -19.09
CA LEU A 327 -3.56 2.98 -18.94
C LEU A 327 -3.59 1.45 -19.09
N PRO A 328 -4.57 0.76 -18.46
CA PRO A 328 -4.78 -0.65 -18.69
C PRO A 328 -4.97 -0.96 -20.18
N ALA A 329 -4.37 -2.05 -20.66
CA ALA A 329 -4.37 -2.40 -22.08
C ALA A 329 -5.76 -2.59 -22.71
N PHE A 330 -6.78 -2.88 -21.89
CA PHE A 330 -8.16 -3.01 -22.34
C PHE A 330 -8.89 -1.66 -22.51
N VAL A 331 -8.29 -0.55 -22.09
CA VAL A 331 -8.87 0.79 -22.24
C VAL A 331 -8.57 1.29 -23.64
N SER A 332 -9.47 0.93 -24.61
CA SER A 332 -9.41 1.46 -25.95
C SER A 332 -9.72 2.97 -25.99
N PRO A 333 -9.38 3.69 -27.07
CA PRO A 333 -9.70 5.12 -27.20
C PRO A 333 -11.18 5.45 -26.96
N ASN A 334 -12.10 4.61 -27.41
CA ASN A 334 -13.54 4.80 -27.19
C ASN A 334 -13.95 4.59 -25.73
N VAL A 335 -13.31 3.62 -25.05
CA VAL A 335 -13.53 3.39 -23.61
C VAL A 335 -12.96 4.54 -22.81
N LEU A 336 -11.78 5.03 -23.16
CA LEU A 336 -11.18 6.20 -22.51
C LEU A 336 -12.05 7.43 -22.66
N ASP A 337 -12.53 7.75 -23.86
CA ASP A 337 -13.44 8.87 -24.12
C ASP A 337 -14.72 8.80 -23.25
N PHE A 338 -15.29 7.60 -23.11
CA PHE A 338 -16.43 7.38 -22.21
C PHE A 338 -16.05 7.63 -20.74
N LEU A 339 -14.91 7.11 -20.26
CA LEU A 339 -14.47 7.29 -18.87
C LEU A 339 -14.17 8.76 -18.56
N VAL A 340 -13.55 9.48 -19.48
CA VAL A 340 -13.31 10.92 -19.36
C VAL A 340 -14.62 11.70 -19.26
N LYS A 341 -15.57 11.44 -20.15
CA LYS A 341 -16.86 12.16 -20.18
C LYS A 341 -17.76 11.84 -19.00
N GLN A 342 -17.82 10.58 -18.59
CA GLN A 342 -18.77 10.12 -17.57
C GLN A 342 -18.23 10.29 -16.15
N TYR A 343 -16.94 10.07 -15.92
CA TYR A 343 -16.33 10.00 -14.58
C TYR A 343 -15.27 11.07 -14.35
N ASN A 344 -15.01 11.95 -15.34
CA ASN A 344 -13.91 12.90 -15.26
C ASN A 344 -12.55 12.22 -14.94
N LEU A 345 -12.32 11.04 -15.58
CA LEU A 345 -11.06 10.35 -15.49
C LEU A 345 -10.04 11.06 -16.38
N THR A 346 -8.89 11.41 -15.84
CA THR A 346 -7.83 12.12 -16.54
C THR A 346 -6.58 11.26 -16.58
N PRO A 347 -6.04 10.94 -17.76
CA PRO A 347 -4.70 10.35 -17.83
C PRO A 347 -3.67 11.29 -17.22
N THR A 348 -2.71 10.75 -16.43
CA THR A 348 -1.62 11.55 -15.88
C THR A 348 -0.71 12.11 -16.98
N GLY A 349 -0.27 13.34 -16.80
CA GLY A 349 0.63 14.04 -17.70
C GLY A 349 1.91 14.50 -17.01
N ASP A 350 2.16 15.81 -17.00
CA ASP A 350 3.21 16.42 -16.20
C ASP A 350 2.70 16.68 -14.77
N PRO A 351 3.43 16.26 -13.71
CA PRO A 351 2.93 16.33 -12.34
C PRO A 351 2.64 17.74 -11.86
N LYS A 352 3.44 18.74 -12.27
CA LYS A 352 3.22 20.14 -11.93
C LYS A 352 1.97 20.69 -12.59
N THR A 353 1.85 20.46 -13.89
CA THR A 353 0.68 20.89 -14.67
C THR A 353 -0.61 20.26 -14.15
N ASP A 354 -0.56 18.99 -13.80
CA ASP A 354 -1.74 18.27 -13.27
C ASP A 354 -2.11 18.82 -11.88
N LEU A 355 -1.14 19.06 -11.01
CA LEU A 355 -1.37 19.66 -9.69
C LEU A 355 -1.98 21.05 -9.79
N GLU A 356 -1.46 21.92 -10.67
CA GLU A 356 -1.99 23.26 -10.92
C GLU A 356 -3.45 23.19 -11.43
N LYS A 357 -3.76 22.29 -12.36
CA LYS A 357 -5.15 22.10 -12.84
C LYS A 357 -6.10 21.64 -11.75
N ILE A 358 -5.65 20.77 -10.84
CA ILE A 358 -6.47 20.29 -9.72
C ILE A 358 -6.78 21.43 -8.77
N LEU A 359 -5.76 22.16 -8.34
CA LEU A 359 -5.91 23.21 -7.33
C LEU A 359 -6.60 24.49 -7.85
N ASN A 360 -6.57 24.74 -9.17
CA ASN A 360 -7.26 25.87 -9.78
C ASN A 360 -8.74 25.59 -10.17
N ARG A 361 -9.21 24.35 -10.01
CA ARG A 361 -10.61 23.97 -10.23
C ARG A 361 -11.51 24.24 -9.02
N GLN A 362 -10.96 24.75 -7.93
CA GLN A 362 -11.65 25.02 -6.66
C GLN A 362 -12.23 26.43 -6.60
#